data_4408b3566b54535f4c8e597ac42a0c79
#
_entry.id   4408b3566b54535f4c8e597ac42a0c79
#
_cell.length_a   1.000
_cell.length_b   1.000
_cell.length_c   1.000
_cell.angle_alpha   90.00
_cell.angle_beta   90.00
_cell.angle_gamma   90.00
#
_symmetry.space_group_name_H-M   'P 1'
#
loop_
_entity.id
_entity.type
_entity.pdbx_description
1 polymer ?
#
loop_
_entity_poly.entity_id
_entity_poly.type
_entity_poly.pdbx_seq_one_letter_code
_entity_poly.pdbx_strand_id
1 'polypeptide(L)'
;MLLNKRFTIGEMAKMHNIAESTLRYYDEKGIFHPSIVDPQTNYRYYTIDQFSLLDTIKFLRQLNIPLKEIKKYIDERNPAYALNLLEKQKEMMLKKQREIEYALAKMEHRIH
;
A
#
# COMPACT_ATOMS: atom_id res chain seq x y z
N MET A 1 18.69 -17.32 -11.24
CA MET A 1 18.77 -15.85 -11.08
C MET A 1 17.50 -15.31 -10.47
N LEU A 2 17.60 -14.22 -9.72
CA LEU A 2 16.45 -13.62 -9.04
C LEU A 2 15.32 -13.20 -10.01
N LEU A 3 15.67 -12.78 -11.22
CA LEU A 3 14.68 -12.33 -12.20
C LEU A 3 13.69 -13.42 -12.62
N ASN A 4 14.11 -14.69 -12.49
CA ASN A 4 13.27 -15.82 -12.86
C ASN A 4 12.67 -16.51 -11.64
N LYS A 5 12.95 -16.00 -10.45
CA LYS A 5 12.45 -16.60 -9.24
C LYS A 5 10.97 -16.29 -9.04
N ARG A 6 10.23 -17.31 -8.60
CA ARG A 6 8.82 -17.20 -8.26
C ARG A 6 8.68 -17.15 -6.74
N PHE A 7 7.75 -16.36 -6.28
CA PHE A 7 7.48 -16.21 -4.85
C PHE A 7 6.05 -16.60 -4.57
N THR A 8 5.88 -17.50 -3.60
CA THR A 8 4.53 -17.85 -3.13
C THR A 8 3.92 -16.67 -2.38
N ILE A 9 2.60 -16.71 -2.15
CA ILE A 9 1.94 -15.67 -1.36
C ILE A 9 2.56 -15.56 0.04
N GLY A 10 2.90 -16.71 0.66
CA GLY A 10 3.55 -16.71 1.97
C GLY A 10 4.92 -16.05 1.96
N GLU A 11 5.74 -16.37 0.96
CA GLU A 11 7.06 -15.76 0.80
C GLU A 11 6.94 -14.25 0.56
N MET A 12 6.04 -13.87 -0.34
CA MET A 12 5.82 -12.46 -0.67
C MET A 12 5.36 -11.67 0.55
N ALA A 13 4.42 -12.22 1.31
CA ALA A 13 3.90 -11.61 2.52
C ALA A 13 5.01 -11.40 3.56
N LYS A 14 5.82 -12.43 3.76
CA LYS A 14 6.91 -12.39 4.74
C LYS A 14 7.98 -11.37 4.33
N MET A 15 8.37 -11.36 3.06
CA MET A 15 9.40 -10.45 2.56
C MET A 15 8.99 -8.98 2.67
N HIS A 16 7.71 -8.70 2.48
CA HIS A 16 7.19 -7.33 2.52
C HIS A 16 6.55 -6.96 3.85
N ASN A 17 6.61 -7.87 4.82
CA ASN A 17 6.06 -7.65 6.16
C ASN A 17 4.58 -7.24 6.13
N ILE A 18 3.79 -7.99 5.39
CA ILE A 18 2.33 -7.83 5.35
C ILE A 18 1.68 -9.19 5.53
N ALA A 19 0.41 -9.20 5.89
CA ALA A 19 -0.34 -10.44 6.07
C ALA A 19 -0.70 -11.08 4.72
N GLU A 20 -0.72 -12.41 4.66
CA GLU A 20 -1.19 -13.12 3.47
C GLU A 20 -2.63 -12.73 3.13
N SER A 21 -3.47 -12.54 4.14
CA SER A 21 -4.85 -12.12 3.96
C SER A 21 -4.94 -10.76 3.26
N THR A 22 -3.99 -9.87 3.50
CA THR A 22 -3.91 -8.58 2.83
C THR A 22 -3.63 -8.76 1.34
N LEU A 23 -2.68 -9.64 1.00
CA LEU A 23 -2.38 -9.94 -0.41
C LEU A 23 -3.57 -10.58 -1.12
N ARG A 24 -4.29 -11.48 -0.46
CA ARG A 24 -5.50 -12.08 -1.01
C ARG A 24 -6.59 -11.04 -1.23
N TYR A 25 -6.71 -10.10 -0.30
CA TYR A 25 -7.66 -9.01 -0.41
C TYR A 25 -7.34 -8.10 -1.60
N TYR A 26 -6.05 -7.78 -1.79
CA TYR A 26 -5.63 -6.98 -2.94
C TYR A 26 -5.90 -7.66 -4.26
N ASP A 27 -5.69 -8.98 -4.32
CA ASP A 27 -6.01 -9.78 -5.51
C ASP A 27 -7.52 -9.75 -5.78
N GLU A 28 -8.31 -10.00 -4.77
CA GLU A 28 -9.77 -9.98 -4.86
C GLU A 28 -10.31 -8.63 -5.33
N LYS A 29 -9.73 -7.54 -4.84
CA LYS A 29 -10.17 -6.18 -5.18
C LYS A 29 -9.58 -5.64 -6.47
N GLY A 30 -8.76 -6.42 -7.16
CA GLY A 30 -8.18 -6.00 -8.43
C GLY A 30 -7.07 -4.97 -8.29
N ILE A 31 -6.40 -4.94 -7.14
CA ILE A 31 -5.34 -3.96 -6.86
C ILE A 31 -3.97 -4.52 -7.19
N PHE A 32 -3.71 -5.77 -6.80
CA PHE A 32 -2.40 -6.38 -6.95
C PHE A 32 -2.56 -7.89 -7.07
N HIS A 33 -2.08 -8.46 -8.16
CA HIS A 33 -2.28 -9.88 -8.50
C HIS A 33 -0.98 -10.64 -8.63
N PRO A 34 -0.96 -11.95 -8.30
CA PRO A 34 0.15 -12.80 -8.72
C PRO A 34 0.26 -12.78 -10.24
N SER A 35 1.47 -12.59 -10.75
CA SER A 35 1.68 -12.46 -12.20
C SER A 35 1.80 -13.80 -12.93
N ILE A 36 2.02 -14.89 -12.20
CA ILE A 36 2.20 -16.22 -12.77
C ILE A 36 1.18 -17.18 -12.18
N VAL A 37 0.53 -17.95 -13.07
CA VAL A 37 -0.29 -19.09 -12.66
C VAL A 37 0.30 -20.32 -13.33
N ASP A 38 0.71 -21.31 -12.53
CA ASP A 38 1.25 -22.56 -13.05
C ASP A 38 0.11 -23.34 -13.69
N PRO A 39 0.19 -23.66 -14.99
CA PRO A 39 -0.91 -24.34 -15.69
C PRO A 39 -1.16 -25.77 -15.22
N GLN A 40 -0.15 -26.43 -14.63
CA GLN A 40 -0.27 -27.80 -14.17
C GLN A 40 -0.87 -27.90 -12.76
N THR A 41 -0.39 -27.04 -11.84
CA THR A 41 -0.78 -27.09 -10.43
C THR A 41 -1.85 -26.07 -10.08
N ASN A 42 -2.04 -25.07 -10.93
CA ASN A 42 -2.89 -23.90 -10.68
C ASN A 42 -2.42 -23.04 -9.52
N TYR A 43 -1.17 -23.24 -9.07
CA TYR A 43 -0.58 -22.40 -8.03
C TYR A 43 -0.23 -21.03 -8.60
N ARG A 44 -0.35 -19.99 -7.76
CA ARG A 44 -0.12 -18.61 -8.12
C ARG A 44 1.15 -18.11 -7.50
N TYR A 45 1.93 -17.36 -8.27
CA TYR A 45 3.23 -16.85 -7.85
C TYR A 45 3.39 -15.38 -8.22
N TYR A 46 4.11 -14.68 -7.36
CA TYR A 46 4.56 -13.32 -7.61
C TYR A 46 5.98 -13.35 -8.17
N THR A 47 6.41 -12.27 -8.81
CA THR A 47 7.75 -12.14 -9.37
C THR A 47 8.44 -10.91 -8.80
N ILE A 48 9.77 -10.84 -8.98
CA ILE A 48 10.56 -9.75 -8.40
C ILE A 48 10.19 -8.37 -8.96
N ASP A 49 9.76 -8.31 -10.21
CA ASP A 49 9.33 -7.05 -10.81
C ASP A 49 8.07 -6.47 -10.18
N GLN A 50 7.35 -7.26 -9.38
CA GLN A 50 6.19 -6.81 -8.65
C GLN A 50 6.51 -6.17 -7.29
N PHE A 51 7.77 -6.28 -6.84
CA PHE A 51 8.18 -5.77 -5.54
C PHE A 51 7.99 -4.26 -5.42
N SER A 52 8.39 -3.53 -6.44
CA SER A 52 8.30 -2.06 -6.44
C SER A 52 6.86 -1.57 -6.31
N LEU A 53 5.94 -2.19 -7.03
CA LEU A 53 4.52 -1.83 -6.96
C LEU A 53 3.94 -2.14 -5.57
N LEU A 54 4.26 -3.29 -5.01
CA LEU A 54 3.76 -3.64 -3.68
C LEU A 54 4.30 -2.69 -2.62
N ASP A 55 5.57 -2.30 -2.72
CA ASP A 55 6.16 -1.30 -1.81
C ASP A 55 5.43 0.04 -1.92
N THR A 56 5.08 0.45 -3.12
CA THR A 56 4.31 1.68 -3.35
C THR A 56 2.93 1.59 -2.71
N ILE A 57 2.24 0.47 -2.90
CA ILE A 57 0.92 0.24 -2.29
C ILE A 57 1.01 0.33 -0.76
N LYS A 58 2.01 -0.33 -0.18
CA LYS A 58 2.25 -0.28 1.27
C LYS A 58 2.44 1.15 1.75
N PHE A 59 3.30 1.90 1.07
CA PHE A 59 3.59 3.29 1.42
C PHE A 59 2.33 4.14 1.40
N LEU A 60 1.54 4.04 0.34
CA LEU A 60 0.31 4.80 0.21
C LEU A 60 -0.70 4.42 1.29
N ARG A 61 -0.79 3.14 1.65
CA ARG A 61 -1.66 2.70 2.75
C ARG A 61 -1.18 3.22 4.10
N GLN A 62 0.11 3.31 4.32
CA GLN A 62 0.67 3.89 5.53
C GLN A 62 0.32 5.38 5.67
N LEU A 63 0.12 6.06 4.54
CA LEU A 63 -0.35 7.44 4.52
C LEU A 63 -1.87 7.55 4.65
N ASN A 64 -2.55 6.44 4.90
CA ASN A 64 -4.01 6.36 5.04
C ASN A 64 -4.78 6.72 3.78
N ILE A 65 -4.16 6.53 2.61
CA ILE A 65 -4.84 6.72 1.34
C ILE A 65 -5.78 5.55 1.11
N PRO A 66 -7.06 5.80 0.80
CA PRO A 66 -8.03 4.72 0.59
C PRO A 66 -7.64 3.82 -0.58
N LEU A 67 -7.96 2.53 -0.47
CA LEU A 67 -7.65 1.55 -1.52
C LEU A 67 -8.26 1.94 -2.88
N LYS A 68 -9.43 2.52 -2.87
CA LYS A 68 -10.09 3.01 -4.09
C LYS A 68 -9.21 4.00 -4.85
N GLU A 69 -8.58 4.92 -4.12
CA GLU A 69 -7.70 5.92 -4.71
C GLU A 69 -6.39 5.30 -5.19
N ILE A 70 -5.87 4.31 -4.45
CA ILE A 70 -4.68 3.58 -4.83
C ILE A 70 -4.92 2.80 -6.12
N LYS A 71 -6.08 2.14 -6.23
CA LYS A 71 -6.45 1.41 -7.44
C LYS A 71 -6.51 2.34 -8.64
N LYS A 72 -7.10 3.50 -8.48
CA LYS A 72 -7.18 4.50 -9.54
C LYS A 72 -5.80 4.98 -9.98
N TYR A 73 -4.91 5.22 -9.01
CA TYR A 73 -3.53 5.60 -9.28
C TYR A 73 -2.80 4.54 -10.11
N ILE A 74 -2.96 3.26 -9.75
CA ILE A 74 -2.33 2.14 -10.45
C ILE A 74 -2.90 2.00 -11.87
N ASP A 75 -4.22 2.07 -12.01
CA ASP A 75 -4.90 1.84 -13.29
C ASP A 75 -4.64 2.97 -14.30
N GLU A 76 -4.65 4.19 -13.85
CA GLU A 76 -4.51 5.36 -14.73
C GLU A 76 -3.06 5.76 -15.01
N ARG A 77 -2.16 5.48 -14.07
CA ARG A 77 -0.73 5.85 -14.17
C ARG A 77 -0.51 7.29 -14.58
N ASN A 78 -1.34 8.19 -14.07
CA ASN A 78 -1.28 9.61 -14.37
C ASN A 78 -0.43 10.32 -13.30
N PRO A 79 0.75 10.88 -13.65
CA PRO A 79 1.59 11.55 -12.65
C PRO A 79 0.92 12.74 -11.99
N ALA A 80 0.10 13.49 -12.72
CA ALA A 80 -0.62 14.64 -12.16
C ALA A 80 -1.62 14.19 -11.10
N TYR A 81 -2.30 13.07 -11.33
CA TYR A 81 -3.21 12.49 -10.36
C TYR A 81 -2.48 12.04 -9.10
N ALA A 82 -1.34 11.38 -9.28
CA ALA A 82 -0.52 10.92 -8.17
C ALA A 82 -0.07 12.08 -7.29
N LEU A 83 0.42 13.15 -7.90
CA LEU A 83 0.87 14.35 -7.18
C LEU A 83 -0.28 14.99 -6.41
N ASN A 84 -1.42 15.14 -7.06
CA ASN A 84 -2.61 15.71 -6.44
C ASN A 84 -3.07 14.88 -5.23
N LEU A 85 -3.04 13.57 -5.36
CA LEU A 85 -3.39 12.64 -4.28
C LEU A 85 -2.48 12.82 -3.07
N LEU A 86 -1.17 12.91 -3.30
CA LEU A 86 -0.18 13.09 -2.24
C LEU A 86 -0.31 14.47 -1.58
N GLU A 87 -0.52 15.52 -2.37
CA GLU A 87 -0.70 16.86 -1.83
C GLU A 87 -1.95 16.96 -0.96
N LYS A 88 -3.05 16.37 -1.41
CA LYS A 88 -4.29 16.32 -0.64
C LYS A 88 -4.09 15.58 0.67
N GLN A 89 -3.40 14.45 0.64
CA GLN A 89 -3.15 13.65 1.83
C GLN A 89 -2.23 14.39 2.80
N LYS A 90 -1.22 15.09 2.29
CA LYS A 90 -0.34 15.94 3.08
C LYS A 90 -1.12 17.01 3.84
N GLU A 91 -2.05 17.69 3.15
CA GLU A 91 -2.91 18.71 3.78
C GLU A 91 -3.73 18.13 4.93
N MET A 92 -4.31 16.95 4.71
CA MET A 92 -5.09 16.26 5.75
C MET A 92 -4.24 15.89 6.95
N MET A 93 -3.02 15.43 6.71
CA MET A 93 -2.10 15.06 7.79
C MET A 93 -1.62 16.27 8.57
N LEU A 94 -1.35 17.37 7.89
CA LEU A 94 -0.98 18.64 8.55
C LEU A 94 -2.10 19.16 9.43
N LYS A 95 -3.34 19.04 8.97
CA LYS A 95 -4.49 19.43 9.78
C LYS A 95 -4.59 18.58 11.05
N LYS A 96 -4.43 17.26 10.91
CA LYS A 96 -4.43 16.35 12.05
C LYS A 96 -3.31 16.68 13.03
N GLN A 97 -2.15 17.01 12.52
CA GLN A 97 -1.00 17.39 13.35
C GLN A 97 -1.34 18.61 14.19
N ARG A 98 -1.93 19.65 13.59
CA ARG A 98 -2.33 20.85 14.32
C ARG A 98 -3.37 20.54 15.39
N GLU A 99 -4.33 19.67 15.09
CA GLU A 99 -5.35 19.24 16.05
C GLU A 99 -4.75 18.51 17.24
N ILE A 100 -3.78 17.64 16.98
CA ILE A 100 -3.08 16.90 18.03
C ILE A 100 -2.27 17.83 18.91
N GLU A 101 -1.53 18.76 18.30
CA GLU A 101 -0.72 19.75 19.02
C GLU A 101 -1.59 20.60 19.93
N TYR A 102 -2.74 21.03 19.43
CA TYR A 102 -3.71 21.80 20.21
C TYR A 102 -4.24 20.99 21.39
N ALA A 103 -4.60 19.73 21.16
CA ALA A 103 -5.10 18.86 22.23
C ALA A 103 -4.05 18.62 23.29
N LEU A 104 -2.79 18.37 22.88
CA LEU A 104 -1.68 18.17 23.82
C LEU A 104 -1.44 19.43 24.66
N ALA A 105 -1.45 20.59 24.04
CA ALA A 105 -1.27 21.86 24.75
C ALA A 105 -2.37 22.08 25.80
N LYS A 106 -3.61 21.74 25.45
CA LYS A 106 -4.72 21.85 26.42
C LYS A 106 -4.57 20.89 27.58
N MET A 107 -4.16 19.64 27.31
CA MET A 107 -3.91 18.66 28.36
C MET A 107 -2.82 19.12 29.30
N GLU A 108 -1.71 19.63 28.73
CA GLU A 108 -0.58 20.12 29.49
C GLU A 108 -0.97 21.27 30.40
N HIS A 109 -1.78 22.19 29.90
CA HIS A 109 -2.26 23.32 30.69
C HIS A 109 -3.12 22.87 31.88
N ARG A 110 -3.90 21.81 31.72
CA ARG A 110 -4.76 21.28 32.80
C ARG A 110 -3.99 20.44 33.81
N ILE A 111 -2.91 19.79 33.37
CA ILE A 111 -2.05 18.98 34.24
C ILE A 111 -1.23 19.89 35.19
N HIS A 112 -0.78 21.03 34.70
CA HIS A 112 -0.01 22.00 35.45
C HIS A 112 -0.84 23.19 35.86
#